data_983dadf8b0a61c5e4ad910060c9aed33
#
_entry.id   983dadf8b0a61c5e4ad910060c9aed33
#
_cell.length_a   1.000
_cell.length_b   1.000
_cell.length_c   1.000
_cell.angle_alpha   90.00
_cell.angle_beta   90.00
_cell.angle_gamma   90.00
#
_symmetry.space_group_name_H-M   'P 1'
#
loop_
_entity.id
_entity.type
_entity.pdbx_description
1 polymer ?
#
loop_
_entity_poly.entity_id
_entity_poly.type
_entity_poly.pdbx_seq_one_letter_code
_entity_poly.pdbx_strand_id
1 'polypeptide(L)'
;MSLDLVGDRWSLLIVRDMMVRGYRTFREFQRAGEGIASNILTDRLQRLEKSGILKREPAAEDGRSTHYRLTEKGIALAPVLLELLIWGAHHEKTDAPCAAIDAMEQNRAAVIAETYRRWEQRDPTPLLPPFKMQTKTRKKPKGKSRK
;
A
#
# COMPACT_ATOMS: atom_id res chain seq x y z
N MET A 1 -6.81 8.85 -18.38
CA MET A 1 -5.40 8.39 -18.50
C MET A 1 -4.74 8.08 -17.16
N SER A 2 -4.63 8.99 -16.19
CA SER A 2 -4.00 8.66 -14.88
C SER A 2 -4.77 7.62 -14.08
N LEU A 3 -6.10 7.69 -14.07
CA LEU A 3 -6.94 6.69 -13.40
C LEU A 3 -6.91 5.31 -14.06
N ASP A 4 -6.59 5.22 -15.35
CA ASP A 4 -6.41 3.94 -16.04
C ASP A 4 -5.19 3.18 -15.54
N LEU A 5 -4.20 3.90 -15.02
CA LEU A 5 -2.96 3.32 -14.49
C LEU A 5 -3.07 2.92 -13.02
N VAL A 6 -3.68 3.75 -12.20
CA VAL A 6 -3.67 3.59 -10.73
C VAL A 6 -5.06 3.69 -10.09
N GLY A 7 -6.11 3.90 -10.87
CA GLY A 7 -7.46 4.14 -10.33
C GLY A 7 -8.17 2.92 -9.78
N ASP A 8 -7.60 1.72 -9.89
CA ASP A 8 -8.17 0.55 -9.25
C ASP A 8 -7.66 0.36 -7.82
N ARG A 9 -8.50 -0.23 -6.98
CA ARG A 9 -8.20 -0.46 -5.56
C ARG A 9 -6.85 -1.13 -5.32
N TRP A 10 -6.55 -2.17 -6.08
CA TRP A 10 -5.38 -3.00 -5.82
C TRP A 10 -4.07 -2.30 -6.19
N SER A 11 -4.06 -1.55 -7.31
CA SER A 11 -2.90 -0.76 -7.70
C SER A 11 -2.54 0.30 -6.66
N LEU A 12 -3.53 1.05 -6.16
CA LEU A 12 -3.33 2.04 -5.10
C LEU A 12 -2.87 1.39 -3.79
N LEU A 13 -3.43 0.23 -3.41
CA LEU A 13 -3.02 -0.49 -2.20
C LEU A 13 -1.57 -0.98 -2.28
N ILE A 14 -1.13 -1.50 -3.42
CA ILE A 14 0.25 -1.93 -3.62
C ILE A 14 1.20 -0.74 -3.47
N VAL A 15 0.93 0.38 -4.15
CA VAL A 15 1.78 1.58 -4.07
C VAL A 15 1.80 2.15 -2.65
N ARG A 16 0.66 2.19 -1.97
CA ARG A 16 0.56 2.57 -0.54
C ARG A 16 1.47 1.70 0.33
N ASP A 17 1.38 0.39 0.18
CA ASP A 17 2.10 -0.55 1.02
C ASP A 17 3.61 -0.47 0.79
N MET A 18 4.04 -0.16 -0.43
CA MET A 18 5.44 0.12 -0.71
C MET A 18 5.93 1.40 -0.01
N MET A 19 5.12 2.47 -0.01
CA MET A 19 5.48 3.76 0.60
C MET A 19 5.37 3.76 2.12
N VAL A 20 4.26 3.24 2.64
CA VAL A 20 3.88 3.39 4.06
C VAL A 20 4.39 2.24 4.90
N ARG A 21 4.36 1.02 4.37
CA ARG A 21 4.73 -0.22 5.08
C ARG A 21 6.12 -0.75 4.71
N GLY A 22 6.75 -0.20 3.67
CA GLY A 22 8.04 -0.65 3.17
C GLY A 22 8.03 -2.01 2.50
N TYR A 23 6.86 -2.49 2.03
CA TYR A 23 6.74 -3.79 1.36
C TYR A 23 7.48 -3.82 0.03
N ARG A 24 8.16 -4.95 -0.23
CA ARG A 24 9.01 -5.13 -1.43
C ARG A 24 8.83 -6.49 -2.10
N THR A 25 8.17 -7.45 -1.46
CA THR A 25 8.05 -8.82 -1.95
C THR A 25 6.61 -9.19 -2.23
N PHE A 26 6.40 -10.10 -3.18
CA PHE A 26 5.09 -10.68 -3.47
C PHE A 26 4.39 -11.21 -2.21
N ARG A 27 5.15 -11.90 -1.35
CA ARG A 27 4.64 -12.49 -0.12
C ARG A 27 4.14 -11.44 0.87
N GLU A 28 4.83 -10.31 1.00
CA GLU A 28 4.40 -9.20 1.87
C GLU A 28 3.08 -8.63 1.38
N PHE A 29 2.93 -8.34 0.08
CA PHE A 29 1.67 -7.86 -0.50
C PHE A 29 0.53 -8.86 -0.32
N GLN A 30 0.79 -10.15 -0.53
CA GLN A 30 -0.23 -11.19 -0.36
C GLN A 30 -0.70 -11.30 1.08
N ARG A 31 0.19 -11.08 2.05
CA ARG A 31 -0.10 -11.13 3.50
C ARG A 31 -0.56 -9.80 4.09
N ALA A 32 -0.73 -8.76 3.29
CA ALA A 32 -1.08 -7.41 3.75
C ALA A 32 -2.43 -7.31 4.47
N GLY A 33 -3.23 -8.39 4.53
CA GLY A 33 -4.51 -8.43 5.23
C GLY A 33 -5.70 -7.91 4.41
N GLU A 34 -5.46 -7.42 3.20
CA GLU A 34 -6.52 -6.91 2.31
C GLU A 34 -7.26 -8.04 1.53
N GLY A 35 -6.74 -9.27 1.59
CA GLY A 35 -7.36 -10.44 0.95
C GLY A 35 -7.22 -10.47 -0.56
N ILE A 36 -6.16 -9.92 -1.12
CA ILE A 36 -5.91 -9.97 -2.56
C ILE A 36 -5.61 -11.41 -3.01
N ALA A 37 -6.29 -11.86 -4.06
CA ALA A 37 -5.99 -13.14 -4.69
C ALA A 37 -4.65 -13.07 -5.45
N SER A 38 -3.90 -14.17 -5.45
CA SER A 38 -2.54 -14.22 -6.04
C SER A 38 -2.51 -13.90 -7.52
N ASN A 39 -3.52 -14.32 -8.30
CA ASN A 39 -3.64 -13.98 -9.71
C ASN A 39 -3.89 -12.49 -9.94
N ILE A 40 -4.71 -11.85 -9.11
CA ILE A 40 -4.96 -10.41 -9.16
C ILE A 40 -3.69 -9.64 -8.79
N LEU A 41 -2.99 -10.06 -7.73
CA LEU A 41 -1.73 -9.44 -7.32
C LEU A 41 -0.68 -9.53 -8.45
N THR A 42 -0.53 -10.70 -9.06
CA THR A 42 0.38 -10.89 -10.19
C THR A 42 0.04 -9.94 -11.35
N ASP A 43 -1.23 -9.88 -11.75
CA ASP A 43 -1.68 -8.99 -12.82
C ASP A 43 -1.39 -7.52 -12.51
N ARG A 44 -1.69 -7.08 -11.30
CA ARG A 44 -1.46 -5.68 -10.89
C ARG A 44 0.01 -5.31 -10.82
N LEU A 45 0.86 -6.17 -10.29
CA LEU A 45 2.31 -5.95 -10.27
C LEU A 45 2.88 -5.85 -11.69
N GLN A 46 2.46 -6.71 -12.61
CA GLN A 46 2.86 -6.66 -14.02
C GLN A 46 2.40 -5.35 -14.70
N ARG A 47 1.16 -4.93 -14.46
CA ARG A 47 0.63 -3.68 -15.03
C ARG A 47 1.37 -2.45 -14.50
N LEU A 48 1.63 -2.40 -13.21
CA LEU A 48 2.38 -1.31 -12.58
C LEU A 48 3.83 -1.26 -13.08
N GLU A 49 4.46 -2.42 -13.28
CA GLU A 49 5.79 -2.52 -13.88
C GLU A 49 5.79 -2.05 -15.34
N LYS A 50 4.86 -2.54 -16.15
CA LYS A 50 4.71 -2.15 -17.55
C LYS A 50 4.45 -0.65 -17.73
N SER A 51 3.72 -0.04 -16.80
CA SER A 51 3.44 1.40 -16.80
C SER A 51 4.59 2.25 -16.24
N GLY A 52 5.67 1.62 -15.78
CA GLY A 52 6.84 2.30 -15.21
C GLY A 52 6.62 2.91 -13.82
N ILE A 53 5.61 2.45 -13.09
CA ILE A 53 5.36 2.89 -11.69
C ILE A 53 6.25 2.15 -10.71
N LEU A 54 6.49 0.87 -10.96
CA LEU A 54 7.46 0.08 -10.21
C LEU A 54 8.41 -0.67 -11.14
N LYS A 55 9.47 -1.20 -10.59
CA LYS A 55 10.43 -2.08 -11.27
C LYS A 55 10.80 -3.25 -10.36
N ARG A 56 11.26 -4.34 -10.96
CA ARG A 56 11.86 -5.46 -10.25
C ARG A 56 13.36 -5.26 -10.13
N GLU A 57 13.90 -5.62 -8.99
CA GLU A 57 15.33 -5.62 -8.72
C GLU A 57 15.71 -6.95 -8.04
N PRO A 58 16.93 -7.47 -8.27
CA PRO A 58 17.45 -8.57 -7.47
C PRO A 58 17.52 -8.17 -6.00
N ALA A 59 17.19 -9.09 -5.10
CA ALA A 59 17.39 -8.87 -3.68
C ALA A 59 18.90 -8.77 -3.38
N ALA A 60 19.28 -7.80 -2.55
CA ALA A 60 20.69 -7.55 -2.23
C ALA A 60 21.32 -8.71 -1.45
N GLU A 61 20.53 -9.52 -0.74
CA GLU A 61 21.01 -10.55 0.18
C GLU A 61 21.38 -11.86 -0.50
N ASP A 62 20.65 -12.29 -1.53
CA ASP A 62 20.87 -13.59 -2.16
C ASP A 62 20.88 -13.58 -3.70
N GLY A 63 20.49 -12.47 -4.32
CA GLY A 63 20.40 -12.32 -5.77
C GLY A 63 19.37 -13.25 -6.48
N ARG A 64 18.74 -14.16 -5.73
CA ARG A 64 17.77 -15.15 -6.23
C ARG A 64 16.33 -14.66 -6.06
N SER A 65 16.09 -13.90 -5.01
CA SER A 65 14.79 -13.30 -4.73
C SER A 65 14.59 -12.02 -5.52
N THR A 66 13.36 -11.73 -5.86
CA THR A 66 12.99 -10.50 -6.57
C THR A 66 12.34 -9.53 -5.60
N HIS A 67 12.83 -8.29 -5.57
CA HIS A 67 12.21 -7.18 -4.88
C HIS A 67 11.55 -6.21 -5.86
N TYR A 68 10.44 -5.66 -5.47
CA TYR A 68 9.77 -4.56 -6.17
C TYR A 68 10.22 -3.22 -5.58
N ARG A 69 10.44 -2.25 -6.44
CA ARG A 69 10.78 -0.88 -6.05
C ARG A 69 9.97 0.12 -6.86
N LEU A 70 9.49 1.18 -6.22
CA LEU A 70 8.91 2.31 -6.94
C LEU A 70 9.97 3.02 -7.77
N THR A 71 9.59 3.42 -8.97
CA THR A 71 10.38 4.33 -9.79
C THR A 71 10.17 5.78 -9.33
N GLU A 72 10.85 6.75 -9.93
CA GLU A 72 10.59 8.18 -9.73
C GLU A 72 9.12 8.53 -10.04
N LYS A 73 8.57 7.94 -11.11
CA LYS A 73 7.15 8.07 -11.45
C LYS A 73 6.24 7.48 -10.37
N GLY A 74 6.64 6.37 -9.77
CA GLY A 74 5.87 5.73 -8.71
C GLY A 74 5.88 6.51 -7.40
N ILE A 75 7.04 6.96 -6.94
CA ILE A 75 7.15 7.75 -5.70
C ILE A 75 6.45 9.11 -5.82
N ALA A 76 6.35 9.65 -7.03
CA ALA A 76 5.62 10.90 -7.29
C ALA A 76 4.11 10.81 -6.96
N LEU A 77 3.55 9.61 -6.71
CA LEU A 77 2.20 9.41 -6.20
C LEU A 77 2.07 9.70 -4.69
N ALA A 78 3.16 9.93 -3.96
CA ALA A 78 3.13 10.14 -2.52
C ALA A 78 2.16 11.25 -2.07
N PRO A 79 2.09 12.43 -2.69
CA PRO A 79 1.12 13.46 -2.31
C PRO A 79 -0.33 13.00 -2.49
N VAL A 80 -0.63 12.28 -3.57
CA VAL A 80 -1.99 11.78 -3.86
C VAL A 80 -2.42 10.76 -2.80
N LEU A 81 -1.52 9.84 -2.45
CA LEU A 81 -1.81 8.81 -1.43
C LEU A 81 -1.93 9.40 -0.04
N LEU A 82 -1.14 10.42 0.29
CA LEU A 82 -1.25 11.12 1.57
C LEU A 82 -2.63 11.79 1.70
N GLU A 83 -3.08 12.51 0.68
CA GLU A 83 -4.40 13.16 0.70
C GLU A 83 -5.55 12.13 0.75
N LEU A 84 -5.45 11.02 0.04
CA LEU A 84 -6.43 9.93 0.14
C LEU A 84 -6.48 9.31 1.53
N LEU A 85 -5.33 9.16 2.19
CA LEU A 85 -5.24 8.63 3.55
C LEU A 85 -5.92 9.58 4.54
N ILE A 86 -5.61 10.87 4.46
CA ILE A 86 -6.20 11.91 5.33
C ILE A 86 -7.71 12.00 5.10
N TRP A 87 -8.13 12.08 3.84
CA TRP A 87 -9.55 12.14 3.49
C TRP A 87 -10.30 10.90 4.02
N GLY A 88 -9.77 9.71 3.81
CA GLY A 88 -10.40 8.47 4.28
C GLY A 88 -10.51 8.40 5.80
N ALA A 89 -9.51 8.91 6.53
CA ALA A 89 -9.53 8.93 7.98
C ALA A 89 -10.60 9.89 8.55
N HIS A 90 -10.90 10.98 7.85
CA HIS A 90 -11.91 11.95 8.28
C HIS A 90 -13.34 11.56 7.91
N HIS A 91 -13.52 10.81 6.82
CA HIS A 91 -14.85 10.58 6.25
C HIS A 91 -15.33 9.14 6.36
N GLU A 92 -14.44 8.19 6.62
CA GLU A 92 -14.76 6.76 6.69
C GLU A 92 -14.38 6.17 8.06
N LYS A 93 -15.07 5.10 8.45
CA LYS A 93 -14.70 4.33 9.65
C LYS A 93 -13.42 3.55 9.37
N THR A 94 -12.31 4.00 9.91
CA THR A 94 -11.01 3.35 9.77
C THR A 94 -10.40 3.03 11.13
N ASP A 95 -9.55 2.01 11.16
CA ASP A 95 -8.74 1.70 12.36
C ASP A 95 -7.41 2.49 12.36
N ALA A 96 -7.29 3.50 11.49
CA ALA A 96 -6.10 4.33 11.41
C ALA A 96 -5.93 5.14 12.72
N PRO A 97 -4.71 5.22 13.28
CA PRO A 97 -4.46 5.98 14.50
C PRO A 97 -4.72 7.47 14.27
N CYS A 98 -5.80 8.01 14.84
CA CYS A 98 -6.20 9.41 14.63
C CYS A 98 -5.05 10.39 14.88
N ALA A 99 -4.30 10.23 15.99
CA ALA A 99 -3.17 11.10 16.29
C ALA A 99 -2.06 11.08 15.23
N ALA A 100 -1.82 9.93 14.59
CA ALA A 100 -0.84 9.84 13.50
C ALA A 100 -1.35 10.53 12.23
N ILE A 101 -2.64 10.40 11.94
CA ILE A 101 -3.26 11.09 10.79
C ILE A 101 -3.26 12.61 10.99
N ASP A 102 -3.65 13.08 12.18
CA ASP A 102 -3.62 14.51 12.53
C ASP A 102 -2.20 15.09 12.41
N ALA A 103 -1.20 14.35 12.87
CA ALA A 103 0.21 14.76 12.74
C ALA A 103 0.65 14.82 11.27
N MET A 104 0.22 13.88 10.43
CA MET A 104 0.50 13.89 8.99
C MET A 104 -0.20 15.06 8.30
N GLU A 105 -1.44 15.35 8.65
CA GLU A 105 -2.19 16.47 8.10
C GLU A 105 -1.55 17.80 8.39
N GLN A 106 -1.07 18.00 9.61
CA GLN A 106 -0.38 19.21 10.04
C GLN A 106 1.01 19.36 9.42
N ASN A 107 1.65 18.28 9.01
CA ASN A 107 3.03 18.25 8.54
C ASN A 107 3.18 17.60 7.15
N ARG A 108 2.25 17.85 6.23
CA ARG A 108 2.22 17.23 4.88
C ARG A 108 3.57 17.26 4.16
N ALA A 109 4.20 18.43 4.13
CA ALA A 109 5.49 18.59 3.46
C ALA A 109 6.59 17.73 4.10
N ALA A 110 6.62 17.62 5.42
CA ALA A 110 7.58 16.79 6.14
C ALA A 110 7.35 15.30 5.89
N VAL A 111 6.09 14.85 5.83
CA VAL A 111 5.72 13.46 5.53
C VAL A 111 6.16 13.08 4.11
N ILE A 112 5.90 13.95 3.15
CA ILE A 112 6.32 13.72 1.76
C ILE A 112 7.84 13.68 1.66
N ALA A 113 8.55 14.63 2.27
CA ALA A 113 10.01 14.65 2.28
C ALA A 113 10.61 13.39 2.92
N GLU A 114 10.05 12.92 4.03
CA GLU A 114 10.47 11.66 4.68
C GLU A 114 10.18 10.44 3.81
N THR A 115 9.06 10.42 3.09
CA THR A 115 8.73 9.34 2.15
C THR A 115 9.76 9.26 1.03
N TYR A 116 10.16 10.40 0.46
CA TYR A 116 11.21 10.47 -0.56
C TYR A 116 12.58 10.07 -0.01
N ARG A 117 12.95 10.55 1.18
CA ARG A 117 14.22 10.17 1.83
C ARG A 117 14.33 8.65 1.99
N ARG A 118 13.28 8.00 2.51
CA ARG A 118 13.26 6.53 2.68
C ARG A 118 13.37 5.80 1.36
N TRP A 119 12.67 6.28 0.35
CA TRP A 119 12.75 5.71 -0.99
C TRP A 119 14.17 5.83 -1.58
N GLU A 120 14.81 6.99 -1.48
CA GLU A 120 16.16 7.21 -1.96
C GLU A 120 17.19 6.35 -1.22
N GLN A 121 17.09 6.31 0.09
CA GLN A 121 18.00 5.54 0.95
C GLN A 121 17.70 4.05 1.04
N ARG A 122 16.64 3.58 0.36
CA ARG A 122 16.16 2.18 0.45
C ARG A 122 15.84 1.73 1.88
N ASP A 123 15.42 2.67 2.71
CA ASP A 123 15.06 2.43 4.10
C ASP A 123 13.74 1.62 4.16
N PRO A 124 13.73 0.39 4.70
CA PRO A 124 12.54 -0.44 4.78
C PRO A 124 11.64 -0.11 5.97
N THR A 125 12.02 0.84 6.81
CA THR A 125 11.26 1.18 8.02
C THR A 125 9.89 1.73 7.65
N PRO A 126 8.79 1.18 8.19
CA PRO A 126 7.44 1.71 7.95
C PRO A 126 7.28 3.16 8.40
N LEU A 127 6.57 3.95 7.61
CA LEU A 127 6.17 5.32 8.01
C LEU A 127 5.16 5.31 9.15
N LEU A 128 4.25 4.34 9.11
CA LEU A 128 3.27 4.09 10.15
C LEU A 128 3.57 2.75 10.81
N PRO A 129 3.47 2.66 12.14
CA PRO A 129 3.55 1.36 12.80
C PRO A 129 2.46 0.42 12.24
N PRO A 130 2.72 -0.89 12.17
CA PRO A 130 1.72 -1.84 11.75
C PRO A 130 0.55 -1.80 12.74
N PHE A 131 -0.62 -1.38 12.29
CA PHE A 131 -1.85 -1.52 13.07
C PHE A 131 -2.53 -2.82 12.69
N LYS A 132 -3.09 -3.50 13.70
CA LYS A 132 -3.83 -4.75 13.49
C LYS A 132 -5.13 -4.40 12.76
N MET A 133 -5.23 -4.80 11.50
CA MET A 133 -6.52 -4.80 10.83
C MET A 133 -7.45 -5.80 11.54
N GLN A 134 -8.57 -5.33 12.06
CA GLN A 134 -9.62 -6.22 12.50
C GLN A 134 -10.23 -6.87 11.25
N THR A 135 -9.89 -8.13 11.02
CA THR A 135 -10.59 -8.94 10.03
C THR A 135 -12.05 -9.04 10.46
N LYS A 136 -12.95 -8.36 9.74
CA LYS A 136 -14.38 -8.57 9.89
C LYS A 136 -14.66 -10.03 9.56
N THR A 137 -14.77 -10.87 10.58
CA THR A 137 -15.33 -12.23 10.46
C THR A 137 -16.73 -12.08 9.89
N ARG A 138 -16.89 -12.43 8.64
CA ARG A 138 -18.18 -12.51 7.95
C ARG A 138 -18.98 -13.58 8.68
N LYS A 139 -19.87 -13.16 9.62
CA LYS A 139 -20.86 -14.08 10.21
C LYS A 139 -21.67 -14.68 9.07
N LYS A 140 -21.53 -16.00 8.87
CA LYS A 140 -22.43 -16.77 8.00
C LYS A 140 -23.87 -16.52 8.45
N PRO A 141 -24.80 -16.21 7.54
CA PRO A 141 -26.21 -16.12 7.91
C PRO A 141 -26.68 -17.49 8.43
N LYS A 142 -27.24 -17.50 9.62
CA LYS A 142 -27.90 -18.70 10.18
C LYS A 142 -29.02 -19.13 9.22
N GLY A 143 -28.89 -20.31 8.64
CA GLY A 143 -29.89 -20.90 7.81
C GLY A 143 -31.22 -21.02 8.61
N LYS A 144 -32.28 -20.42 8.06
CA LYS A 144 -33.64 -20.66 8.56
C LYS A 144 -33.99 -22.11 8.31
N SER A 145 -34.06 -22.90 9.39
CA SER A 145 -34.69 -24.22 9.37
C SER A 145 -36.17 -24.02 9.05
N ARG A 146 -36.62 -24.54 7.93
CA ARG A 146 -38.05 -24.71 7.61
C ARG A 146 -38.54 -25.96 8.36
N LYS A 147 -39.52 -25.76 9.23
CA LYS A 147 -40.44 -26.80 9.66
C LYS A 147 -41.54 -26.94 8.61
#